data_9b93abf2c493310827abef8b3999b9f5
#
_entry.id   9b93abf2c493310827abef8b3999b9f5
#
_cell.length_a   1.000
_cell.length_b   1.000
_cell.length_c   1.000
_cell.angle_alpha   90.00
_cell.angle_beta   90.00
_cell.angle_gamma   90.00
#
_symmetry.space_group_name_H-M   'P 1'
#
loop_
_entity.id
_entity.type
_entity.pdbx_description
1 polymer ?
#
loop_
_entity_poly.entity_id
_entity_poly.type
_entity_poly.pdbx_seq_one_letter_code
_entity_poly.pdbx_strand_id
1 'polypeptide(L)'
;MSYVKIGVGGHVGSGKTALIERLTRKMSEEYSICVVTNVIYTKEDAEFLIKNSCLPPERIVGVETGGCPHTAIREDCSMNLEAVEEMAEKFPDVQIIFIESGGDNLSATFSPDLADATIYVIDVAQGEKIPRKGGPGVTRSDLLVINKTDLAPLVGVSLEVMARDSERMRNGSPYMFTNLMSLEGVDKVIEWIKKNVLFEGLK
;
A
#
# COMPACT_ATOMS: atom_id res chain seq x y z
N MET A 1 -12.69 3.06 19.92
CA MET A 1 -12.94 2.03 18.89
C MET A 1 -11.59 1.59 18.35
N SER A 2 -11.42 0.33 17.96
CA SER A 2 -10.15 -0.11 17.36
C SER A 2 -10.20 0.15 15.86
N TYR A 3 -9.23 0.87 15.35
CA TYR A 3 -8.98 1.01 13.92
C TYR A 3 -7.87 0.05 13.50
N VAL A 4 -7.77 -0.24 12.21
CA VAL A 4 -6.67 -1.02 11.63
C VAL A 4 -5.74 -0.13 10.80
N LYS A 5 -4.46 -0.40 10.85
CA LYS A 5 -3.40 0.29 10.12
C LYS A 5 -2.90 -0.59 9.00
N ILE A 6 -3.00 -0.11 7.76
CA ILE A 6 -2.57 -0.84 6.56
C ILE A 6 -1.41 -0.10 5.92
N GLY A 7 -0.21 -0.68 6.02
CA GLY A 7 0.98 -0.15 5.36
C GLY A 7 0.99 -0.49 3.86
N VAL A 8 1.21 0.52 3.01
CA VAL A 8 1.34 0.36 1.56
C VAL A 8 2.75 0.78 1.14
N GLY A 9 3.61 -0.21 0.89
CA GLY A 9 5.00 -0.04 0.47
C GLY A 9 5.21 -0.32 -1.01
N GLY A 10 6.39 0.03 -1.51
CA GLY A 10 6.81 -0.24 -2.88
C GLY A 10 7.63 0.89 -3.49
N HIS A 11 8.24 0.63 -4.65
CA HIS A 11 9.06 1.59 -5.37
C HIS A 11 8.31 2.87 -5.76
N VAL A 12 9.05 3.94 -5.94
CA VAL A 12 8.53 5.15 -6.59
C VAL A 12 7.96 4.77 -7.96
N GLY A 13 6.75 5.27 -8.25
CA GLY A 13 6.08 5.00 -9.51
C GLY A 13 5.42 3.62 -9.65
N SER A 14 5.49 2.73 -8.66
CA SER A 14 4.82 1.41 -8.73
C SER A 14 3.29 1.48 -8.69
N GLY A 15 2.74 2.58 -8.17
CA GLY A 15 1.30 2.81 -8.07
C GLY A 15 0.71 2.71 -6.67
N LYS A 16 1.52 2.90 -5.61
CA LYS A 16 1.06 2.93 -4.22
C LYS A 16 -0.07 3.95 -4.01
N THR A 17 0.21 5.20 -4.34
CA THR A 17 -0.74 6.31 -4.21
C THR A 17 -2.01 6.07 -5.01
N ALA A 18 -1.87 5.55 -6.25
CA ALA A 18 -3.01 5.19 -7.07
C ALA A 18 -3.83 4.04 -6.45
N LEU A 19 -3.18 3.04 -5.86
CA LEU A 19 -3.87 1.96 -5.16
C LEU A 19 -4.68 2.50 -3.99
N ILE A 20 -4.08 3.33 -3.14
CA ILE A 20 -4.76 3.96 -2.01
C ILE A 20 -5.96 4.79 -2.49
N GLU A 21 -5.80 5.58 -3.55
CA GLU A 21 -6.90 6.36 -4.16
C GLU A 21 -8.05 5.45 -4.60
N ARG A 22 -7.76 4.33 -5.29
CA ARG A 22 -8.80 3.39 -5.74
C ARG A 22 -9.48 2.67 -4.57
N LEU A 23 -8.72 2.26 -3.57
CA LEU A 23 -9.25 1.63 -2.37
C LEU A 23 -10.15 2.60 -1.58
N THR A 24 -9.67 3.81 -1.33
CA THR A 24 -10.46 4.82 -0.59
C THR A 24 -11.75 5.15 -1.32
N ARG A 25 -11.70 5.32 -2.65
CA ARG A 25 -12.89 5.62 -3.46
C ARG A 25 -13.97 4.53 -3.38
N LYS A 26 -13.55 3.25 -3.37
CA LYS A 26 -14.49 2.12 -3.33
C LYS A 26 -14.95 1.76 -1.92
N MET A 27 -14.14 2.04 -0.90
CA MET A 27 -14.42 1.60 0.45
C MET A 27 -15.00 2.69 1.35
N SER A 28 -14.89 3.98 1.01
CA SER A 28 -15.34 5.09 1.86
C SER A 28 -16.87 5.18 2.05
N GLU A 29 -17.65 4.48 1.25
CA GLU A 29 -19.11 4.38 1.48
C GLU A 29 -19.46 3.44 2.65
N GLU A 30 -18.57 2.46 2.93
CA GLU A 30 -18.78 1.44 3.97
C GLU A 30 -17.92 1.69 5.22
N TYR A 31 -16.74 2.33 5.03
CA TYR A 31 -15.74 2.51 6.10
C TYR A 31 -15.31 3.96 6.25
N SER A 32 -15.10 4.36 7.49
CA SER A 32 -14.44 5.64 7.81
C SER A 32 -12.93 5.47 7.66
N ILE A 33 -12.33 6.22 6.71
CA ILE A 33 -10.94 6.04 6.28
C ILE A 33 -10.15 7.33 6.49
N CYS A 34 -8.89 7.20 6.92
CA CYS A 34 -7.86 8.24 6.88
C CYS A 34 -6.62 7.74 6.14
N VAL A 35 -5.77 8.66 5.69
CA VAL A 35 -4.53 8.34 4.97
C VAL A 35 -3.37 9.17 5.54
N VAL A 36 -2.26 8.48 5.84
CA VAL A 36 -0.96 9.07 6.17
C VAL A 36 -0.01 8.77 5.02
N THR A 37 0.58 9.79 4.40
CA THR A 37 1.56 9.61 3.32
C THR A 37 2.93 10.07 3.79
N ASN A 38 3.97 9.29 3.51
CA ASN A 38 5.34 9.69 3.76
C ASN A 38 5.91 10.40 2.54
N VAL A 39 6.39 11.61 2.73
CA VAL A 39 6.98 12.44 1.67
C VAL A 39 8.45 12.73 1.97
N ILE A 40 9.32 12.61 0.94
CA ILE A 40 10.75 12.84 1.11
C ILE A 40 11.09 14.32 0.95
N TYR A 41 10.61 14.95 -0.13
CA TYR A 41 10.92 16.34 -0.49
C TYR A 41 9.72 17.18 -0.92
N THR A 42 8.64 16.56 -1.35
CA THR A 42 7.46 17.26 -1.87
C THR A 42 6.18 16.64 -1.32
N LYS A 43 5.15 17.44 -1.17
CA LYS A 43 3.82 16.97 -0.74
C LYS A 43 2.99 16.41 -1.90
N GLU A 44 3.63 16.03 -3.02
CA GLU A 44 2.94 15.61 -4.24
C GLU A 44 1.96 14.46 -4.03
N ASP A 45 2.34 13.43 -3.26
CA ASP A 45 1.45 12.30 -3.00
C ASP A 45 0.24 12.70 -2.16
N ALA A 46 0.44 13.54 -1.12
CA ALA A 46 -0.65 14.09 -0.34
C ALA A 46 -1.55 15.01 -1.19
N GLU A 47 -0.96 15.90 -1.98
CA GLU A 47 -1.69 16.79 -2.89
C GLU A 47 -2.45 16.02 -3.97
N PHE A 48 -1.85 14.95 -4.51
CA PHE A 48 -2.52 14.06 -5.46
C PHE A 48 -3.75 13.41 -4.82
N LEU A 49 -3.63 12.87 -3.61
CA LEU A 49 -4.74 12.25 -2.90
C LEU A 49 -5.81 13.28 -2.53
N ILE A 50 -5.45 14.45 -2.06
CA ILE A 50 -6.38 15.54 -1.77
C ILE A 50 -7.18 15.94 -3.01
N LYS A 51 -6.52 16.00 -4.17
CA LYS A 51 -7.15 16.40 -5.43
C LYS A 51 -8.00 15.29 -6.07
N ASN A 52 -7.59 14.04 -5.93
CA ASN A 52 -8.14 12.94 -6.72
C ASN A 52 -8.94 11.92 -5.90
N SER A 53 -8.72 11.82 -4.58
CA SER A 53 -9.50 10.90 -3.75
C SER A 53 -10.90 11.47 -3.45
N CYS A 54 -11.77 10.60 -2.95
CA CYS A 54 -13.10 11.00 -2.45
C CYS A 54 -13.06 11.45 -0.97
N LEU A 55 -11.89 11.35 -0.32
CA LEU A 55 -11.77 11.73 1.08
C LEU A 55 -11.70 13.25 1.24
N PRO A 56 -12.29 13.81 2.30
CA PRO A 56 -12.06 15.18 2.70
C PRO A 56 -10.57 15.44 2.94
N PRO A 57 -10.03 16.60 2.55
CA PRO A 57 -8.60 16.94 2.73
C PRO A 57 -8.07 16.74 4.15
N GLU A 58 -8.89 17.00 5.14
CA GLU A 58 -8.55 16.84 6.56
C GLU A 58 -8.35 15.39 7.02
N ARG A 59 -8.73 14.41 6.19
CA ARG A 59 -8.50 12.98 6.42
C ARG A 59 -7.22 12.45 5.76
N ILE A 60 -6.44 13.35 5.16
CA ILE A 60 -5.18 13.04 4.49
C ILE A 60 -4.08 13.90 5.11
N VAL A 61 -3.02 13.27 5.62
CA VAL A 61 -1.86 13.97 6.19
C VAL A 61 -0.58 13.51 5.52
N GLY A 62 0.29 14.46 5.19
CA GLY A 62 1.64 14.20 4.71
C GLY A 62 2.65 14.36 5.84
N VAL A 63 3.46 13.33 6.08
CA VAL A 63 4.57 13.32 7.04
C VAL A 63 5.88 13.52 6.30
N GLU A 64 6.61 14.59 6.61
CA GLU A 64 7.93 14.85 6.04
C GLU A 64 8.99 14.04 6.78
N THR A 65 9.49 12.99 6.14
CA THR A 65 10.38 12.01 6.77
C THR A 65 11.88 12.30 6.60
N GLY A 66 12.22 13.41 5.94
CA GLY A 66 13.63 13.75 5.68
C GLY A 66 14.31 12.73 4.76
N GLY A 67 15.63 12.61 4.85
CA GLY A 67 16.46 11.91 3.88
C GLY A 67 16.37 10.38 3.82
N CYS A 68 15.63 9.71 4.71
CA CYS A 68 15.54 8.24 4.71
C CYS A 68 14.13 7.72 4.97
N PRO A 69 13.33 7.47 3.90
CA PRO A 69 11.96 6.99 4.05
C PRO A 69 11.83 5.60 4.66
N HIS A 70 12.87 4.77 4.57
CA HIS A 70 12.87 3.43 5.16
C HIS A 70 12.91 3.48 6.68
N THR A 71 13.71 4.38 7.24
CA THR A 71 13.79 4.60 8.69
C THR A 71 12.45 5.00 9.25
N ALA A 72 11.74 5.89 8.57
CA ALA A 72 10.47 6.45 9.03
C ALA A 72 9.31 5.44 9.09
N ILE A 73 9.40 4.32 8.39
CA ILE A 73 8.36 3.28 8.45
C ILE A 73 8.79 2.06 9.27
N ARG A 74 10.06 1.97 9.70
CA ARG A 74 10.59 0.80 10.38
C ARG A 74 11.40 1.10 11.64
N GLU A 75 12.62 1.66 11.50
CA GLU A 75 13.56 1.82 12.61
C GLU A 75 13.16 2.93 13.58
N ASP A 76 12.63 4.03 13.05
CA ASP A 76 12.10 5.17 13.81
C ASP A 76 10.80 5.66 13.17
N CYS A 77 9.73 4.98 13.48
CA CYS A 77 8.40 5.30 12.98
C CYS A 77 7.61 6.28 13.87
N SER A 78 8.27 6.96 14.80
CA SER A 78 7.62 7.86 15.78
C SER A 78 6.76 8.94 15.14
N MET A 79 7.26 9.62 14.10
CA MET A 79 6.50 10.66 13.39
C MET A 79 5.23 10.11 12.72
N ASN A 80 5.30 8.89 12.18
CA ASN A 80 4.14 8.25 11.59
C ASN A 80 3.14 7.77 12.64
N LEU A 81 3.62 7.26 13.78
CA LEU A 81 2.76 6.89 14.90
C LEU A 81 2.02 8.11 15.45
N GLU A 82 2.73 9.23 15.64
CA GLU A 82 2.12 10.50 16.06
C GLU A 82 1.04 10.96 15.07
N ALA A 83 1.32 10.94 13.78
CA ALA A 83 0.32 11.29 12.75
C ALA A 83 -0.90 10.35 12.75
N VAL A 84 -0.70 9.06 12.98
CA VAL A 84 -1.79 8.07 13.11
C VAL A 84 -2.63 8.36 14.35
N GLU A 85 -2.00 8.65 15.50
CA GLU A 85 -2.69 8.99 16.74
C GLU A 85 -3.50 10.28 16.59
N GLU A 86 -2.91 11.34 16.03
CA GLU A 86 -3.60 12.60 15.73
C GLU A 86 -4.83 12.39 14.84
N MET A 87 -4.72 11.55 13.80
CA MET A 87 -5.85 11.21 12.94
C MET A 87 -6.94 10.44 13.69
N ALA A 88 -6.57 9.50 14.54
CA ALA A 88 -7.52 8.73 15.33
C ALA A 88 -8.24 9.58 16.39
N GLU A 89 -7.55 10.56 16.98
CA GLU A 89 -8.14 11.52 17.92
C GLU A 89 -9.09 12.49 17.20
N LYS A 90 -8.68 13.01 16.04
CA LYS A 90 -9.48 13.92 15.24
C LYS A 90 -10.72 13.26 14.64
N PHE A 91 -10.62 11.99 14.29
CA PHE A 91 -11.69 11.19 13.70
C PHE A 91 -11.97 9.93 14.52
N PRO A 92 -12.70 10.04 15.65
CA PRO A 92 -12.95 8.88 16.55
C PRO A 92 -13.77 7.74 15.91
N ASP A 93 -14.38 8.00 14.76
CA ASP A 93 -15.11 7.05 13.94
C ASP A 93 -14.22 6.27 12.95
N VAL A 94 -12.93 6.62 12.83
CA VAL A 94 -12.01 5.99 11.87
C VAL A 94 -11.91 4.48 12.11
N GLN A 95 -11.97 3.74 11.02
CA GLN A 95 -11.89 2.27 11.01
C GLN A 95 -10.64 1.76 10.30
N ILE A 96 -10.17 2.50 9.28
CA ILE A 96 -9.00 2.14 8.50
C ILE A 96 -8.09 3.36 8.35
N ILE A 97 -6.80 3.18 8.64
CA ILE A 97 -5.77 4.18 8.34
C ILE A 97 -4.78 3.54 7.37
N PHE A 98 -4.75 4.03 6.13
CA PHE A 98 -3.70 3.66 5.18
C PHE A 98 -2.44 4.48 5.45
N ILE A 99 -1.28 3.82 5.44
CA ILE A 99 0.02 4.47 5.63
C ILE A 99 0.88 4.17 4.40
N GLU A 100 1.12 5.19 3.59
CA GLU A 100 1.94 5.07 2.39
C GLU A 100 3.42 5.32 2.70
N SER A 101 4.30 4.45 2.22
CA SER A 101 5.75 4.69 2.30
C SER A 101 6.21 5.72 1.27
N GLY A 102 7.29 6.44 1.57
CA GLY A 102 7.84 7.49 0.71
C GLY A 102 8.54 7.02 -0.58
N GLY A 103 8.38 5.74 -0.92
CA GLY A 103 9.06 5.12 -2.06
C GLY A 103 10.27 4.31 -1.60
N ASP A 104 10.14 3.01 -1.70
CA ASP A 104 11.09 2.05 -1.13
C ASP A 104 11.84 1.29 -2.21
N ASN A 105 12.90 0.63 -1.79
CA ASN A 105 13.45 -0.51 -2.52
C ASN A 105 12.86 -1.82 -1.95
N LEU A 106 13.21 -2.96 -2.55
CA LEU A 106 12.68 -4.28 -2.15
C LEU A 106 13.02 -4.69 -0.70
N SER A 107 13.87 -3.94 0.01
CA SER A 107 14.25 -4.23 1.39
C SER A 107 13.34 -3.62 2.45
N ALA A 108 12.51 -2.63 2.07
CA ALA A 108 11.66 -1.93 3.02
C ALA A 108 10.51 -2.80 3.51
N THR A 109 10.25 -2.72 4.81
CA THR A 109 9.09 -3.32 5.47
C THR A 109 8.62 -2.36 6.57
N PHE A 110 7.34 -2.37 6.85
CA PHE A 110 6.78 -1.60 7.98
C PHE A 110 7.16 -2.22 9.32
N SER A 111 7.31 -1.36 10.33
CA SER A 111 7.32 -1.81 11.72
C SER A 111 5.98 -2.45 12.08
N PRO A 112 5.97 -3.56 12.85
CA PRO A 112 4.72 -4.12 13.39
C PRO A 112 3.96 -3.14 14.30
N ASP A 113 4.64 -2.17 14.90
CA ASP A 113 3.99 -1.13 15.70
C ASP A 113 3.24 -0.14 14.82
N LEU A 114 3.69 0.07 13.57
CA LEU A 114 3.12 1.04 12.65
C LEU A 114 2.02 0.46 11.76
N ALA A 115 2.10 -0.81 11.37
CA ALA A 115 1.12 -1.43 10.48
C ALA A 115 0.70 -2.81 10.98
N ASP A 116 -0.62 -3.04 11.03
CA ASP A 116 -1.23 -4.32 11.41
C ASP A 116 -1.25 -5.29 10.23
N ALA A 117 -1.29 -4.75 9.00
CA ALA A 117 -1.16 -5.50 7.76
C ALA A 117 -0.39 -4.68 6.71
N THR A 118 0.27 -5.35 5.79
CA THR A 118 1.14 -4.72 4.80
C THR A 118 0.82 -5.17 3.38
N ILE A 119 0.70 -4.20 2.47
CA ILE A 119 0.57 -4.42 1.04
C ILE A 119 1.85 -3.88 0.39
N TYR A 120 2.52 -4.71 -0.40
CA TYR A 120 3.69 -4.27 -1.15
C TYR A 120 3.38 -4.21 -2.65
N VAL A 121 3.64 -3.07 -3.28
CA VAL A 121 3.30 -2.82 -4.68
C VAL A 121 4.58 -2.80 -5.53
N ILE A 122 4.63 -3.71 -6.50
CA ILE A 122 5.58 -3.69 -7.61
C ILE A 122 4.83 -3.49 -8.92
N ASP A 123 5.53 -3.22 -10.01
CA ASP A 123 4.89 -3.15 -11.32
C ASP A 123 5.71 -3.88 -12.41
N VAL A 124 5.03 -4.23 -13.49
CA VAL A 124 5.66 -5.01 -14.57
C VAL A 124 6.76 -4.28 -15.31
N ALA A 125 6.74 -2.93 -15.33
CA ALA A 125 7.78 -2.14 -15.99
C ALA A 125 9.14 -2.20 -15.27
N GLN A 126 9.17 -2.64 -14.01
CA GLN A 126 10.41 -2.92 -13.28
C GLN A 126 11.09 -4.22 -13.75
N GLY A 127 10.42 -5.01 -14.57
CA GLY A 127 10.90 -6.25 -15.16
C GLY A 127 10.46 -7.52 -14.43
N GLU A 128 10.30 -8.59 -15.21
CA GLU A 128 9.78 -9.88 -14.72
C GLU A 128 10.61 -10.55 -13.62
N LYS A 129 11.88 -10.11 -13.45
CA LYS A 129 12.80 -10.67 -12.46
C LYS A 129 12.57 -10.16 -11.04
N ILE A 130 11.74 -9.12 -10.87
CA ILE A 130 11.54 -8.50 -9.56
C ILE A 130 11.04 -9.52 -8.51
N PRO A 131 10.01 -10.32 -8.76
CA PRO A 131 9.57 -11.29 -7.76
C PRO A 131 10.69 -12.26 -7.34
N ARG A 132 11.46 -12.81 -8.29
CA ARG A 132 12.52 -13.78 -7.95
C ARG A 132 13.77 -13.17 -7.31
N LYS A 133 14.00 -11.86 -7.46
CA LYS A 133 15.03 -11.13 -6.69
C LYS A 133 14.70 -11.15 -5.21
N GLY A 134 13.43 -11.24 -4.89
CA GLY A 134 12.94 -11.28 -3.52
C GLY A 134 13.17 -9.95 -2.81
N GLY A 135 13.56 -10.03 -1.57
CA GLY A 135 13.65 -8.92 -0.64
C GLY A 135 12.44 -8.89 0.29
N PRO A 136 12.60 -8.34 1.50
CA PRO A 136 11.56 -8.37 2.52
C PRO A 136 10.21 -7.79 2.08
N GLY A 137 10.19 -6.74 1.27
CA GLY A 137 8.96 -6.17 0.73
C GLY A 137 8.16 -7.20 -0.08
N VAL A 138 8.83 -7.96 -0.95
CA VAL A 138 8.18 -9.00 -1.75
C VAL A 138 7.82 -10.24 -0.92
N THR A 139 8.72 -10.69 -0.04
CA THR A 139 8.60 -12.00 0.62
C THR A 139 7.85 -11.97 1.94
N ARG A 140 7.75 -10.82 2.61
CA ARG A 140 7.18 -10.69 3.97
C ARG A 140 5.93 -9.84 4.06
N SER A 141 5.56 -9.08 3.01
CA SER A 141 4.29 -8.38 2.99
C SER A 141 3.12 -9.38 3.05
N ASP A 142 2.04 -9.00 3.68
CA ASP A 142 0.85 -9.85 3.78
C ASP A 142 0.20 -10.03 2.41
N LEU A 143 0.20 -8.99 1.57
CA LEU A 143 -0.23 -9.05 0.18
C LEU A 143 0.83 -8.41 -0.73
N LEU A 144 1.19 -9.09 -1.83
CA LEU A 144 1.95 -8.51 -2.94
C LEU A 144 1.00 -8.12 -4.07
N VAL A 145 1.06 -6.86 -4.51
CA VAL A 145 0.35 -6.37 -5.68
C VAL A 145 1.32 -6.17 -6.83
N ILE A 146 1.05 -6.78 -7.98
CA ILE A 146 1.81 -6.64 -9.22
C ILE A 146 0.96 -5.80 -10.18
N ASN A 147 1.30 -4.51 -10.27
CA ASN A 147 0.50 -3.52 -10.98
C ASN A 147 0.94 -3.31 -12.43
N LYS A 148 0.14 -2.55 -13.20
CA LYS A 148 0.36 -2.15 -14.59
C LYS A 148 0.47 -3.34 -15.55
N THR A 149 -0.38 -4.35 -15.35
CA THR A 149 -0.37 -5.58 -16.16
C THR A 149 -0.57 -5.32 -17.65
N ASP A 150 -1.25 -4.23 -18.02
CA ASP A 150 -1.43 -3.75 -19.38
C ASP A 150 -0.10 -3.41 -20.08
N LEU A 151 0.93 -3.03 -19.33
CA LEU A 151 2.24 -2.72 -19.89
C LEU A 151 3.07 -3.98 -20.20
N ALA A 152 2.71 -5.15 -19.69
CA ALA A 152 3.50 -6.37 -19.83
C ALA A 152 3.91 -6.68 -21.27
N PRO A 153 3.01 -6.64 -22.28
CA PRO A 153 3.38 -6.86 -23.67
C PRO A 153 4.31 -5.78 -24.23
N LEU A 154 4.18 -4.54 -23.75
CA LEU A 154 4.96 -3.40 -24.24
C LEU A 154 6.42 -3.41 -23.72
N VAL A 155 6.63 -3.97 -22.54
CA VAL A 155 7.96 -4.06 -21.91
C VAL A 155 8.58 -5.47 -22.03
N GLY A 156 7.94 -6.38 -22.76
CA GLY A 156 8.44 -7.73 -22.99
C GLY A 156 8.47 -8.60 -21.72
N VAL A 157 7.55 -8.40 -20.79
CA VAL A 157 7.45 -9.13 -19.52
C VAL A 157 6.39 -10.22 -19.62
N SER A 158 6.70 -11.42 -19.11
CA SER A 158 5.74 -12.51 -18.95
C SER A 158 5.09 -12.47 -17.57
N LEU A 159 3.77 -12.29 -17.52
CA LEU A 159 3.00 -12.37 -16.27
C LEU A 159 3.05 -13.79 -15.68
N GLU A 160 3.14 -14.82 -16.51
CA GLU A 160 3.27 -16.20 -16.06
C GLU A 160 4.59 -16.44 -15.32
N VAL A 161 5.68 -15.83 -15.80
CA VAL A 161 6.98 -15.87 -15.13
C VAL A 161 6.91 -15.15 -13.79
N MET A 162 6.29 -13.97 -13.75
CA MET A 162 6.11 -13.22 -12.50
C MET A 162 5.22 -13.98 -11.51
N ALA A 163 4.16 -14.64 -11.98
CA ALA A 163 3.28 -15.45 -11.14
C ALA A 163 4.05 -16.61 -10.50
N ARG A 164 4.74 -17.42 -11.32
CA ARG A 164 5.55 -18.56 -10.86
C ARG A 164 6.62 -18.12 -9.86
N ASP A 165 7.32 -17.05 -10.15
CA ASP A 165 8.39 -16.55 -9.29
C ASP A 165 7.82 -15.95 -7.98
N SER A 166 6.66 -15.31 -8.02
CA SER A 166 5.95 -14.85 -6.82
C SER A 166 5.51 -16.01 -5.94
N GLU A 167 4.87 -17.03 -6.51
CA GLU A 167 4.45 -18.23 -5.80
C GLU A 167 5.62 -18.87 -5.05
N ARG A 168 6.75 -19.05 -5.77
CA ARG A 168 7.97 -19.64 -5.20
C ARG A 168 8.56 -18.80 -4.07
N MET A 169 8.66 -17.49 -4.27
CA MET A 169 9.35 -16.60 -3.31
C MET A 169 8.50 -16.25 -2.10
N ARG A 170 7.19 -16.27 -2.24
CA ARG A 170 6.24 -15.95 -1.17
C ARG A 170 5.77 -17.17 -0.39
N ASN A 171 6.12 -18.36 -0.84
CA ASN A 171 5.86 -19.61 -0.11
C ASN A 171 4.38 -19.81 0.26
N GLY A 172 3.47 -19.48 -0.67
CA GLY A 172 2.02 -19.57 -0.48
C GLY A 172 1.35 -18.29 0.03
N SER A 173 2.10 -17.25 0.40
CA SER A 173 1.51 -15.95 0.74
C SER A 173 0.89 -15.29 -0.50
N PRO A 174 -0.25 -14.60 -0.37
CA PRO A 174 -1.05 -14.13 -1.51
C PRO A 174 -0.34 -13.06 -2.33
N TYR A 175 -0.53 -13.12 -3.64
CA TYR A 175 -0.18 -12.05 -4.58
C TYR A 175 -1.32 -11.84 -5.57
N MET A 176 -1.42 -10.63 -6.12
CA MET A 176 -2.48 -10.27 -7.06
C MET A 176 -1.94 -9.41 -8.18
N PHE A 177 -2.43 -9.65 -9.40
CA PHE A 177 -2.21 -8.78 -10.53
C PHE A 177 -3.28 -7.69 -10.57
N THR A 178 -2.86 -6.47 -10.89
CA THR A 178 -3.76 -5.32 -11.02
C THR A 178 -3.42 -4.46 -12.25
N ASN A 179 -4.45 -3.81 -12.77
CA ASN A 179 -4.32 -2.63 -13.59
C ASN A 179 -5.17 -1.53 -12.95
N LEU A 180 -4.52 -0.62 -12.22
CA LEU A 180 -5.22 0.43 -11.50
C LEU A 180 -5.85 1.50 -12.42
N MET A 181 -5.46 1.54 -13.70
CA MET A 181 -6.10 2.42 -14.69
C MET A 181 -7.48 1.90 -15.10
N SER A 182 -7.59 0.59 -15.33
CA SER A 182 -8.86 -0.07 -15.71
C SER A 182 -9.65 -0.60 -14.51
N LEU A 183 -9.12 -0.48 -13.30
CA LEU A 183 -9.64 -1.04 -12.04
C LEU A 183 -9.60 -2.58 -11.97
N GLU A 184 -8.94 -3.24 -12.91
CA GLU A 184 -8.78 -4.70 -12.88
C GLU A 184 -8.00 -5.14 -11.63
N GLY A 185 -8.54 -6.12 -10.93
CA GLY A 185 -7.94 -6.67 -9.71
C GLY A 185 -8.19 -5.87 -8.43
N VAL A 186 -8.68 -4.62 -8.50
CA VAL A 186 -8.92 -3.78 -7.31
C VAL A 186 -9.94 -4.43 -6.36
N ASP A 187 -11.02 -4.99 -6.90
CA ASP A 187 -12.05 -5.64 -6.07
C ASP A 187 -11.49 -6.85 -5.30
N LYS A 188 -10.54 -7.60 -5.89
CA LYS A 188 -9.86 -8.70 -5.20
C LYS A 188 -8.99 -8.20 -4.04
N VAL A 189 -8.34 -7.06 -4.20
CA VAL A 189 -7.58 -6.44 -3.09
C VAL A 189 -8.51 -6.01 -1.97
N ILE A 190 -9.67 -5.43 -2.30
CA ILE A 190 -10.69 -5.05 -1.31
C ILE A 190 -11.23 -6.28 -0.57
N GLU A 191 -11.58 -7.34 -1.28
CA GLU A 191 -12.04 -8.60 -0.68
C GLU A 191 -10.97 -9.18 0.26
N TRP A 192 -9.70 -9.10 -0.13
CA TRP A 192 -8.61 -9.54 0.71
C TRP A 192 -8.51 -8.71 2.00
N ILE A 193 -8.61 -7.37 1.90
CA ILE A 193 -8.62 -6.48 3.07
C ILE A 193 -9.79 -6.83 3.98
N LYS A 194 -11.00 -6.92 3.44
CA LYS A 194 -12.21 -7.24 4.21
C LYS A 194 -12.07 -8.56 4.97
N LYS A 195 -11.57 -9.59 4.31
CA LYS A 195 -11.44 -10.93 4.89
C LYS A 195 -10.28 -11.07 5.87
N ASN A 196 -9.10 -10.56 5.53
CA ASN A 196 -7.86 -10.87 6.24
C ASN A 196 -7.41 -9.77 7.21
N VAL A 197 -7.89 -8.55 7.03
CA VAL A 197 -7.52 -7.40 7.88
C VAL A 197 -8.69 -6.95 8.73
N LEU A 198 -9.88 -6.87 8.17
CA LEU A 198 -11.10 -6.48 8.88
C LEU A 198 -11.85 -7.67 9.49
N PHE A 199 -11.42 -8.90 9.16
CA PHE A 199 -12.02 -10.16 9.64
C PHE A 199 -13.51 -10.29 9.37
N GLU A 200 -14.00 -9.70 8.28
CA GLU A 200 -15.41 -9.82 7.91
C GLU A 200 -15.77 -11.27 7.55
N GLY A 201 -16.92 -11.68 8.04
CA GLY A 201 -17.42 -13.05 7.82
C GLY A 201 -16.83 -14.13 8.73
N LEU A 202 -15.92 -13.77 9.63
CA LEU A 202 -15.47 -14.67 10.71
C LEU A 202 -16.40 -14.49 11.91
N LYS A 203 -17.54 -15.20 11.87
CA LYS A 203 -18.43 -15.42 13.04
C LYS A 203 -18.40 -16.88 13.44
#